data_f1845d594c942489fe675db6982fdf6a
#
_entry.id   f1845d594c942489fe675db6982fdf6a
#
_cell.length_a   1.000
_cell.length_b   1.000
_cell.length_c   1.000
_cell.angle_alpha   90.00
_cell.angle_beta   90.00
_cell.angle_gamma   90.00
#
_symmetry.space_group_name_H-M   'P 1'
#
loop_
_entity.id
_entity.type
_entity.pdbx_description
1 polymer ?
#
loop_
_entity_poly.entity_id
_entity_poly.type
_entity_poly.pdbx_seq_one_letter_code
_entity_poly.pdbx_strand_id
1 'polypeptide(L)'
;MTRQERVNRIPASAIAAVSAAVVAAGGVGVWLALNSPKPTNPPPIANNPPVSNPVSPPPSPSVSVQAPVQQTAQIYWLKDTGTHLEVVPTTLPVATNNPSAVLEVAFANLLAGPTDATFSSTIPQGTKLRSVKIQNDGIHVDLSEEFTTGGGSASMMGRVAQVLYTATTLQPNAKVWLDVEGKPLDVLGGEGLELEQPLTRKSFKENFTL
;
A
#
# COMPACT_ATOMS: atom_id res chain seq x y z
N MET A 1 -17.38 56.00 -26.34
CA MET A 1 -18.18 54.74 -26.24
C MET A 1 -17.55 53.88 -25.14
N THR A 2 -18.12 53.97 -23.98
CA THR A 2 -17.61 53.39 -22.71
C THR A 2 -18.22 52.00 -22.55
N ARG A 3 -17.36 50.98 -22.47
CA ARG A 3 -17.80 49.59 -22.24
C ARG A 3 -17.62 49.29 -20.76
N GLN A 4 -18.73 49.19 -20.05
CA GLN A 4 -18.80 48.83 -18.64
C GLN A 4 -18.40 47.35 -18.42
N GLU A 5 -17.42 47.15 -17.60
CA GLU A 5 -17.10 45.84 -17.00
C GLU A 5 -18.18 45.44 -15.98
N ARG A 6 -18.81 44.31 -16.23
CA ARG A 6 -19.69 43.68 -15.24
C ARG A 6 -18.85 42.86 -14.26
N VAL A 7 -18.68 43.41 -13.09
CA VAL A 7 -18.16 42.67 -11.93
C VAL A 7 -19.25 41.72 -11.43
N ASN A 8 -19.04 40.44 -11.62
CA ASN A 8 -19.94 39.41 -11.13
C ASN A 8 -19.60 39.15 -9.64
N ARG A 9 -20.41 39.68 -8.73
CA ARG A 9 -20.31 39.44 -7.30
C ARG A 9 -20.99 38.13 -6.95
N ILE A 10 -20.21 37.17 -6.43
CA ILE A 10 -20.69 35.91 -5.86
C ILE A 10 -21.24 36.20 -4.45
N PRO A 11 -22.48 35.82 -4.12
CA PRO A 11 -22.98 35.98 -2.76
C PRO A 11 -22.41 34.91 -1.83
N ALA A 12 -21.79 35.37 -0.75
CA ALA A 12 -21.42 34.55 0.40
C ALA A 12 -22.67 34.25 1.22
N SER A 13 -23.16 33.03 1.20
CA SER A 13 -23.95 32.45 2.28
C SER A 13 -24.29 30.99 1.97
N ALA A 14 -23.69 30.08 2.73
CA ALA A 14 -24.35 28.96 3.41
C ALA A 14 -23.31 28.07 4.10
N ILE A 15 -22.98 28.47 5.30
CA ILE A 15 -22.40 27.57 6.31
C ILE A 15 -23.59 26.78 6.87
N ALA A 16 -23.65 25.51 6.63
CA ALA A 16 -24.50 24.59 7.36
C ALA A 16 -23.63 23.57 8.08
N ALA A 17 -23.44 23.82 9.36
CA ALA A 17 -22.92 22.85 10.31
C ALA A 17 -23.93 21.73 10.51
N VAL A 18 -23.50 20.50 10.31
CA VAL A 18 -24.20 19.32 10.83
C VAL A 18 -23.29 18.61 11.80
N SER A 19 -23.52 18.91 13.07
CA SER A 19 -23.06 18.12 14.19
C SER A 19 -24.15 17.10 14.50
N ALA A 20 -23.83 15.82 14.57
CA ALA A 20 -24.61 14.79 15.28
C ALA A 20 -23.72 13.56 15.40
N ALA A 21 -23.19 13.33 16.54
CA ALA A 21 -23.73 12.58 17.67
C ALA A 21 -23.28 11.13 17.62
N VAL A 22 -22.24 10.88 18.41
CA VAL A 22 -21.84 9.60 18.97
C VAL A 22 -22.76 9.27 20.13
N VAL A 23 -23.38 8.09 20.19
CA VAL A 23 -23.77 7.38 21.39
C VAL A 23 -23.65 5.91 21.08
N ALA A 24 -22.66 5.22 21.61
CA ALA A 24 -22.67 4.39 22.79
C ALA A 24 -23.63 3.21 22.74
N ALA A 25 -23.06 2.03 22.77
CA ALA A 25 -23.68 0.90 23.47
C ALA A 25 -22.56 -0.06 23.91
N GLY A 26 -22.04 0.20 25.11
CA GLY A 26 -21.51 -0.85 25.96
C GLY A 26 -22.68 -1.59 26.58
N GLY A 27 -22.57 -2.92 26.70
CA GLY A 27 -23.48 -3.63 27.54
C GLY A 27 -23.93 -4.98 27.03
N VAL A 28 -23.08 -6.00 26.93
CA VAL A 28 -23.47 -7.40 27.10
C VAL A 28 -22.34 -8.11 27.84
N GLY A 29 -22.43 -8.15 29.14
CA GLY A 29 -21.39 -8.80 29.94
C GLY A 29 -21.79 -9.10 31.38
N VAL A 30 -23.06 -9.22 31.73
CA VAL A 30 -23.46 -9.66 33.07
C VAL A 30 -24.77 -10.44 33.00
N TRP A 31 -24.76 -11.62 32.45
CA TRP A 31 -25.96 -12.50 32.53
C TRP A 31 -25.67 -14.00 32.65
N LEU A 32 -24.52 -14.44 33.12
CA LEU A 32 -24.18 -15.87 33.28
C LEU A 32 -23.76 -16.26 34.69
N ALA A 33 -24.14 -15.52 35.74
CA ALA A 33 -23.75 -15.84 37.11
C ALA A 33 -24.87 -16.23 38.06
N LEU A 34 -26.07 -16.58 37.60
CA LEU A 34 -27.20 -16.86 38.53
C LEU A 34 -27.95 -18.16 38.27
N ASN A 35 -27.33 -19.20 37.71
CA ASN A 35 -28.03 -20.51 37.68
C ASN A 35 -27.03 -21.68 37.82
N SER A 36 -26.51 -21.85 39.04
CA SER A 36 -25.81 -23.07 39.42
C SER A 36 -26.71 -23.87 40.36
N PRO A 37 -27.10 -25.13 40.05
CA PRO A 37 -27.76 -25.99 40.99
C PRO A 37 -26.79 -26.55 42.04
N LYS A 38 -27.22 -26.56 43.28
CA LYS A 38 -26.53 -27.12 44.45
C LYS A 38 -26.22 -28.61 44.29
N PRO A 39 -25.06 -29.09 44.71
CA PRO A 39 -24.79 -30.51 44.80
C PRO A 39 -25.31 -31.10 46.10
N THR A 40 -26.05 -32.17 46.00
CA THR A 40 -26.45 -33.06 47.08
C THR A 40 -25.37 -34.06 47.38
N ASN A 41 -24.98 -34.22 48.67
CA ASN A 41 -24.00 -35.17 49.15
C ASN A 41 -24.54 -36.63 49.10
N PRO A 42 -23.65 -37.62 48.78
CA PRO A 42 -23.89 -39.02 49.05
C PRO A 42 -23.12 -39.50 50.28
N PRO A 43 -23.53 -40.64 50.91
CA PRO A 43 -22.94 -41.19 52.10
C PRO A 43 -21.69 -42.06 51.79
N PRO A 44 -20.92 -42.47 52.85
CA PRO A 44 -19.54 -42.96 52.71
C PRO A 44 -19.47 -44.48 52.58
N ILE A 45 -18.29 -44.97 52.17
CA ILE A 45 -17.56 -46.19 52.60
C ILE A 45 -16.78 -46.79 51.42
N ALA A 46 -15.49 -46.91 51.48
CA ALA A 46 -14.68 -48.04 51.86
C ALA A 46 -13.21 -47.83 51.43
N ASN A 47 -12.34 -48.11 52.35
CA ASN A 47 -10.88 -48.08 52.22
C ASN A 47 -10.35 -49.07 51.18
N ASN A 48 -9.47 -48.58 50.33
CA ASN A 48 -8.31 -49.31 49.82
C ASN A 48 -7.18 -48.33 49.46
N PRO A 49 -5.89 -48.71 49.77
CA PRO A 49 -4.79 -47.77 49.65
C PRO A 49 -4.41 -47.48 48.18
N PRO A 50 -3.93 -46.25 47.88
CA PRO A 50 -3.63 -45.84 46.54
C PRO A 50 -2.26 -46.31 46.08
N VAL A 51 -2.26 -46.94 44.91
CA VAL A 51 -1.06 -47.07 44.09
C VAL A 51 -0.86 -45.72 43.40
N SER A 52 0.22 -45.05 43.79
CA SER A 52 0.62 -43.79 43.20
C SER A 52 1.25 -44.04 41.84
N ASN A 53 0.49 -43.81 40.78
CA ASN A 53 1.04 -43.57 39.45
C ASN A 53 1.30 -42.04 39.31
N PRO A 54 2.49 -41.63 38.92
CA PRO A 54 2.73 -40.22 38.61
C PRO A 54 1.95 -39.85 37.32
N VAL A 55 0.91 -39.07 37.50
CA VAL A 55 0.22 -38.44 36.38
C VAL A 55 1.12 -37.36 35.80
N SER A 56 1.66 -37.62 34.62
CA SER A 56 2.32 -36.60 33.82
C SER A 56 1.33 -35.49 33.53
N PRO A 57 1.70 -34.20 33.70
CA PRO A 57 0.84 -33.09 33.34
C PRO A 57 0.56 -33.14 31.85
N PRO A 58 -0.67 -32.78 31.42
CA PRO A 58 -0.98 -32.72 30.00
C PRO A 58 -0.07 -31.71 29.31
N PRO A 59 0.38 -32.02 28.07
CA PRO A 59 1.21 -31.07 27.31
C PRO A 59 0.42 -29.77 27.11
N SER A 60 0.98 -28.68 27.63
CA SER A 60 0.50 -27.34 27.30
C SER A 60 0.49 -27.19 25.78
N PRO A 61 -0.57 -26.64 25.18
CA PRO A 61 -0.56 -26.35 23.75
C PRO A 61 0.60 -25.41 23.45
N SER A 62 1.61 -25.92 22.79
CA SER A 62 2.67 -25.11 22.22
C SER A 62 2.01 -24.21 21.18
N VAL A 63 1.82 -22.93 21.53
CA VAL A 63 1.48 -21.90 20.57
C VAL A 63 2.68 -21.79 19.65
N SER A 64 2.58 -22.44 18.50
CA SER A 64 3.54 -22.25 17.41
C SER A 64 3.42 -20.78 16.96
N VAL A 65 4.32 -19.95 17.46
CA VAL A 65 4.50 -18.59 16.92
C VAL A 65 5.06 -18.80 15.54
N GLN A 66 4.18 -18.78 14.53
CA GLN A 66 4.61 -18.76 13.14
C GLN A 66 5.45 -17.52 12.95
N ALA A 67 6.72 -17.72 12.53
CA ALA A 67 7.57 -16.61 12.13
C ALA A 67 6.85 -15.76 11.09
N PRO A 68 6.92 -14.42 11.16
CA PRO A 68 6.29 -13.55 10.17
C PRO A 68 6.81 -13.94 8.79
N VAL A 69 5.89 -14.27 7.89
CA VAL A 69 6.25 -14.58 6.50
C VAL A 69 6.75 -13.29 5.88
N GLN A 70 8.01 -13.27 5.50
CA GLN A 70 8.62 -12.15 4.81
C GLN A 70 8.46 -12.32 3.31
N GLN A 71 7.88 -11.34 2.65
CA GLN A 71 7.93 -11.22 1.20
C GLN A 71 9.05 -10.25 0.82
N THR A 72 9.54 -10.40 -0.40
CA THR A 72 10.58 -9.53 -0.94
C THR A 72 10.01 -8.71 -2.07
N ALA A 73 10.05 -7.38 -1.96
CA ALA A 73 9.81 -6.46 -3.05
C ALA A 73 11.15 -5.97 -3.63
N GLN A 74 11.10 -5.47 -4.85
CA GLN A 74 12.20 -4.71 -5.45
C GLN A 74 11.71 -3.29 -5.72
N ILE A 75 12.52 -2.32 -5.32
CA ILE A 75 12.36 -0.92 -5.68
C ILE A 75 13.35 -0.63 -6.79
N TYR A 76 12.92 0.12 -7.79
CA TYR A 76 13.76 0.39 -8.95
C TYR A 76 14.21 1.84 -8.97
N TRP A 77 15.54 2.00 -8.99
CA TRP A 77 16.24 3.26 -9.07
C TRP A 77 16.83 3.48 -10.45
N LEU A 78 17.30 4.68 -10.70
CA LEU A 78 18.08 5.00 -11.89
C LEU A 78 19.54 5.08 -11.52
N LYS A 79 20.39 4.52 -12.39
CA LYS A 79 21.82 4.63 -12.35
C LYS A 79 22.32 5.26 -13.65
N ASP A 80 23.07 6.33 -13.52
CA ASP A 80 23.74 6.93 -14.66
C ASP A 80 25.00 6.12 -15.02
N THR A 81 25.09 5.66 -16.26
CA THR A 81 26.24 4.92 -16.80
C THR A 81 27.19 5.84 -17.57
N GLY A 82 26.89 7.13 -17.65
CA GLY A 82 27.61 8.12 -18.46
C GLY A 82 27.16 8.17 -19.92
N THR A 83 26.40 7.15 -20.39
CA THR A 83 25.86 7.09 -21.76
C THR A 83 24.35 6.98 -21.78
N HIS A 84 23.75 6.41 -20.77
CA HIS A 84 22.31 6.20 -20.64
C HIS A 84 21.93 5.99 -19.16
N LEU A 85 20.64 6.08 -18.87
CA LEU A 85 20.08 5.72 -17.56
C LEU A 85 19.70 4.24 -17.54
N GLU A 86 20.14 3.53 -16.51
CA GLU A 86 19.81 2.13 -16.28
C GLU A 86 18.84 2.00 -15.11
N VAL A 87 17.80 1.16 -15.27
CA VAL A 87 16.86 0.84 -14.20
C VAL A 87 17.40 -0.31 -13.37
N VAL A 88 17.76 -0.06 -12.11
CA VAL A 88 18.45 -1.02 -11.23
C VAL A 88 17.58 -1.35 -10.03
N PRO A 89 17.37 -2.65 -9.71
CA PRO A 89 16.58 -3.06 -8.56
C PRO A 89 17.38 -2.99 -7.25
N THR A 90 16.70 -2.60 -6.18
CA THR A 90 17.16 -2.77 -4.79
C THR A 90 16.15 -3.62 -4.03
N THR A 91 16.63 -4.62 -3.34
CA THR A 91 15.80 -5.57 -2.59
C THR A 91 15.27 -4.94 -1.29
N LEU A 92 13.98 -5.05 -1.05
CA LEU A 92 13.29 -4.61 0.15
C LEU A 92 12.56 -5.80 0.82
N PRO A 93 12.99 -6.27 1.99
CA PRO A 93 12.22 -7.25 2.77
C PRO A 93 10.99 -6.58 3.38
N VAL A 94 9.82 -7.19 3.23
CA VAL A 94 8.54 -6.67 3.75
C VAL A 94 7.86 -7.75 4.57
N ALA A 95 7.54 -7.44 5.82
CA ALA A 95 6.95 -8.37 6.78
C ALA A 95 5.41 -8.42 6.64
N THR A 96 4.91 -8.86 5.49
CA THR A 96 3.47 -9.06 5.24
C THR A 96 3.24 -10.08 4.14
N ASN A 97 2.08 -10.76 4.18
CA ASN A 97 1.61 -11.67 3.13
C ASN A 97 0.61 -11.00 2.17
N ASN A 98 0.22 -9.77 2.45
CA ASN A 98 -0.73 -9.04 1.61
C ASN A 98 0.02 -8.37 0.44
N PRO A 99 -0.20 -8.78 -0.82
CA PRO A 99 0.48 -8.22 -1.98
C PRO A 99 0.28 -6.71 -2.13
N SER A 100 -0.91 -6.18 -1.83
CA SER A 100 -1.16 -4.73 -1.91
C SER A 100 -0.35 -3.98 -0.86
N ALA A 101 -0.26 -4.50 0.37
CA ALA A 101 0.57 -3.89 1.42
C ALA A 101 2.07 -3.95 1.07
N VAL A 102 2.54 -5.01 0.36
CA VAL A 102 3.92 -5.06 -0.15
C VAL A 102 4.17 -3.92 -1.14
N LEU A 103 3.24 -3.67 -2.06
CA LEU A 103 3.36 -2.58 -3.02
C LEU A 103 3.30 -1.21 -2.33
N GLU A 104 2.42 -1.01 -1.35
CA GLU A 104 2.35 0.24 -0.58
C GLU A 104 3.70 0.56 0.10
N VAL A 105 4.33 -0.44 0.74
CA VAL A 105 5.64 -0.28 1.36
C VAL A 105 6.72 -0.01 0.30
N ALA A 106 6.69 -0.70 -0.83
CA ALA A 106 7.64 -0.46 -1.94
C ALA A 106 7.52 0.97 -2.48
N PHE A 107 6.29 1.45 -2.72
CA PHE A 107 6.05 2.82 -3.17
C PHE A 107 6.43 3.87 -2.13
N ALA A 108 6.14 3.64 -0.84
CA ALA A 108 6.56 4.56 0.22
C ALA A 108 8.08 4.76 0.22
N ASN A 109 8.85 3.68 0.04
CA ASN A 109 10.30 3.75 -0.07
C ASN A 109 10.77 4.39 -1.39
N LEU A 110 10.13 4.06 -2.52
CA LEU A 110 10.43 4.67 -3.82
C LEU A 110 10.26 6.20 -3.77
N LEU A 111 9.17 6.68 -3.19
CA LEU A 111 8.85 8.10 -3.11
C LEU A 111 9.70 8.85 -2.07
N ALA A 112 10.26 8.15 -1.09
CA ALA A 112 11.23 8.71 -0.16
C ALA A 112 12.60 8.99 -0.81
N GLY A 113 12.88 8.37 -1.96
CA GLY A 113 14.14 8.50 -2.68
C GLY A 113 15.21 7.50 -2.24
N PRO A 114 16.29 7.35 -3.04
CA PRO A 114 17.38 6.43 -2.74
C PRO A 114 18.20 6.93 -1.55
N THR A 115 18.65 6.00 -0.70
CA THR A 115 19.59 6.27 0.39
C THR A 115 21.05 6.13 -0.04
N ASP A 116 21.28 5.38 -1.12
CA ASP A 116 22.60 5.20 -1.72
C ASP A 116 22.83 6.25 -2.80
N ALA A 117 23.90 7.04 -2.68
CA ALA A 117 24.25 8.12 -3.60
C ALA A 117 24.63 7.63 -5.02
N THR A 118 24.85 6.33 -5.23
CA THR A 118 25.09 5.75 -6.56
C THR A 118 23.81 5.63 -7.39
N PHE A 119 22.65 5.76 -6.77
CA PHE A 119 21.35 5.76 -7.41
C PHE A 119 20.73 7.14 -7.43
N SER A 120 19.85 7.35 -8.38
CA SER A 120 19.05 8.56 -8.49
C SER A 120 17.57 8.24 -8.70
N SER A 121 16.73 9.25 -8.49
CA SER A 121 15.32 9.21 -8.82
C SER A 121 14.97 10.45 -9.64
N THR A 122 14.15 10.26 -10.66
CA THR A 122 13.58 11.37 -11.43
C THR A 122 12.13 11.65 -11.06
N ILE A 123 11.60 10.94 -10.06
CA ILE A 123 10.30 11.25 -9.48
C ILE A 123 10.42 12.56 -8.70
N PRO A 124 9.58 13.57 -8.97
CA PRO A 124 9.64 14.86 -8.28
C PRO A 124 9.44 14.70 -6.76
N GLN A 125 10.20 15.47 -5.99
CA GLN A 125 10.00 15.53 -4.54
C GLN A 125 8.58 16.00 -4.21
N GLY A 126 8.01 15.41 -3.17
CA GLY A 126 6.65 15.73 -2.75
C GLY A 126 5.57 14.89 -3.44
N THR A 127 5.93 14.10 -4.47
CA THR A 127 5.00 13.12 -5.06
C THR A 127 4.52 12.16 -3.97
N LYS A 128 3.20 11.95 -3.91
CA LYS A 128 2.55 11.07 -2.93
C LYS A 128 1.86 9.92 -3.63
N LEU A 129 1.89 8.75 -3.00
CA LEU A 129 1.03 7.64 -3.39
C LEU A 129 -0.39 7.90 -2.85
N ARG A 130 -1.36 8.03 -3.73
CA ARG A 130 -2.77 8.15 -3.37
C ARG A 130 -3.43 6.79 -3.20
N SER A 131 -3.11 5.86 -4.11
CA SER A 131 -3.49 4.46 -3.95
C SER A 131 -2.64 3.54 -4.83
N VAL A 132 -2.49 2.28 -4.39
CA VAL A 132 -2.05 1.18 -5.25
C VAL A 132 -2.98 -0.01 -5.02
N LYS A 133 -3.51 -0.58 -6.10
CA LYS A 133 -4.50 -1.66 -6.06
C LYS A 133 -4.16 -2.72 -7.08
N ILE A 134 -4.22 -3.97 -6.66
CA ILE A 134 -4.11 -5.13 -7.55
C ILE A 134 -5.54 -5.53 -7.92
N GLN A 135 -5.88 -5.48 -9.19
CA GLN A 135 -7.19 -5.80 -9.74
C GLN A 135 -7.09 -6.91 -10.78
N ASN A 136 -8.23 -7.38 -11.29
CA ASN A 136 -8.25 -8.48 -12.27
C ASN A 136 -7.63 -8.09 -13.62
N ASP A 137 -7.66 -6.81 -13.98
CA ASP A 137 -7.12 -6.25 -15.23
C ASP A 137 -5.68 -5.75 -15.10
N GLY A 138 -5.15 -5.66 -13.88
CA GLY A 138 -3.78 -5.23 -13.63
C GLY A 138 -3.58 -4.51 -12.30
N ILE A 139 -2.51 -3.77 -12.23
CA ILE A 139 -2.11 -2.97 -11.06
C ILE A 139 -2.43 -1.51 -11.36
N HIS A 140 -3.26 -0.90 -10.52
CA HIS A 140 -3.63 0.51 -10.62
C HIS A 140 -2.84 1.32 -9.62
N VAL A 141 -2.10 2.31 -10.09
CA VAL A 141 -1.28 3.22 -9.28
C VAL A 141 -1.79 4.64 -9.48
N ASP A 142 -2.24 5.29 -8.42
CA ASP A 142 -2.67 6.69 -8.42
C ASP A 142 -1.68 7.54 -7.62
N LEU A 143 -1.12 8.55 -8.27
CA LEU A 143 -0.15 9.47 -7.71
C LEU A 143 -0.73 10.89 -7.62
N SER A 144 -0.10 11.74 -6.82
CA SER A 144 -0.45 13.14 -6.73
C SER A 144 0.10 13.95 -7.92
N GLU A 145 -0.41 15.17 -8.10
CA GLU A 145 -0.09 16.04 -9.25
C GLU A 145 1.39 16.37 -9.40
N GLU A 146 2.15 16.36 -8.31
CA GLU A 146 3.59 16.62 -8.32
C GLU A 146 4.33 15.66 -9.25
N PHE A 147 3.82 14.44 -9.46
CA PHE A 147 4.40 13.47 -10.37
C PHE A 147 4.57 14.01 -11.80
N THR A 148 3.70 14.91 -12.23
CA THR A 148 3.73 15.47 -13.58
C THR A 148 4.63 16.68 -13.74
N THR A 149 5.19 17.20 -12.65
CA THR A 149 5.92 18.47 -12.65
C THR A 149 7.40 18.30 -13.03
N GLY A 150 7.94 19.27 -13.76
CA GLY A 150 9.36 19.43 -14.04
C GLY A 150 10.02 18.28 -14.82
N GLY A 151 11.28 18.49 -15.19
CA GLY A 151 12.09 17.55 -15.96
C GLY A 151 11.84 17.59 -17.46
N GLY A 152 12.79 17.09 -18.24
CA GLY A 152 12.66 16.85 -19.69
C GLY A 152 12.33 15.38 -19.96
N SER A 153 12.26 15.01 -21.26
CA SER A 153 11.82 13.68 -21.74
C SER A 153 12.54 12.52 -21.04
N ALA A 154 13.86 12.58 -20.88
CA ALA A 154 14.62 11.52 -20.18
C ALA A 154 14.20 11.36 -18.71
N SER A 155 13.94 12.48 -18.02
CA SER A 155 13.46 12.47 -16.63
C SER A 155 12.04 11.89 -16.54
N MET A 156 11.19 12.21 -17.50
CA MET A 156 9.80 11.68 -17.57
C MET A 156 9.78 10.19 -17.84
N MET A 157 10.58 9.71 -18.81
CA MET A 157 10.77 8.28 -19.06
C MET A 157 11.31 7.55 -17.83
N GLY A 158 12.31 8.13 -17.17
CA GLY A 158 12.91 7.57 -15.97
C GLY A 158 11.90 7.38 -14.83
N ARG A 159 11.05 8.40 -14.55
CA ARG A 159 10.03 8.27 -13.49
C ARG A 159 8.95 7.26 -13.81
N VAL A 160 8.52 7.17 -15.08
CA VAL A 160 7.57 6.13 -15.51
C VAL A 160 8.19 4.75 -15.34
N ALA A 161 9.45 4.56 -15.74
CA ALA A 161 10.16 3.32 -15.53
C ALA A 161 10.22 2.93 -14.05
N GLN A 162 10.61 3.84 -13.18
CA GLN A 162 10.70 3.59 -11.74
C GLN A 162 9.36 3.12 -11.16
N VAL A 163 8.26 3.77 -11.51
CA VAL A 163 6.89 3.41 -11.08
C VAL A 163 6.49 2.06 -11.66
N LEU A 164 6.62 1.86 -12.98
CA LEU A 164 6.23 0.62 -13.66
C LEU A 164 6.96 -0.60 -13.12
N TYR A 165 8.29 -0.51 -12.99
CA TYR A 165 9.10 -1.64 -12.54
C TYR A 165 8.88 -1.94 -11.06
N THR A 166 8.65 -0.93 -10.23
CA THR A 166 8.31 -1.11 -8.80
C THR A 166 6.90 -1.68 -8.65
N ALA A 167 5.91 -1.19 -9.37
CA ALA A 167 4.56 -1.74 -9.36
C ALA A 167 4.53 -3.22 -9.74
N THR A 168 5.35 -3.61 -10.72
CA THR A 168 5.42 -4.99 -11.22
C THR A 168 6.43 -5.88 -10.49
N THR A 169 6.88 -5.48 -9.29
CA THR A 169 7.88 -6.23 -8.51
C THR A 169 7.45 -7.67 -8.21
N LEU A 170 6.18 -7.88 -7.88
CA LEU A 170 5.62 -9.20 -7.57
C LEU A 170 5.21 -9.98 -8.82
N GLN A 171 4.89 -9.28 -9.91
CA GLN A 171 4.40 -9.86 -11.16
C GLN A 171 5.00 -9.11 -12.35
N PRO A 172 6.19 -9.49 -12.84
CA PRO A 172 6.92 -8.75 -13.89
C PRO A 172 6.17 -8.53 -15.19
N ASN A 173 5.18 -9.37 -15.48
CA ASN A 173 4.36 -9.28 -16.70
C ASN A 173 2.99 -8.63 -16.48
N ALA A 174 2.73 -8.10 -15.26
CA ALA A 174 1.47 -7.44 -14.97
C ALA A 174 1.32 -6.18 -15.82
N LYS A 175 0.07 -5.87 -16.14
CA LYS A 175 -0.35 -4.60 -16.70
C LYS A 175 -0.41 -3.56 -15.61
N VAL A 176 -0.02 -2.33 -15.90
CA VAL A 176 -0.06 -1.22 -14.95
C VAL A 176 -0.88 -0.08 -15.55
N TRP A 177 -1.85 0.37 -14.79
CA TRP A 177 -2.62 1.58 -15.03
C TRP A 177 -2.06 2.68 -14.13
N LEU A 178 -1.65 3.78 -14.73
CA LEU A 178 -1.06 4.92 -14.02
C LEU A 178 -2.01 6.10 -14.06
N ASP A 179 -2.47 6.50 -12.90
CA ASP A 179 -3.35 7.64 -12.71
C ASP A 179 -2.63 8.77 -11.98
N VAL A 180 -3.07 10.00 -12.21
CA VAL A 180 -2.70 11.18 -11.44
C VAL A 180 -3.97 11.91 -11.03
N GLU A 181 -4.13 12.16 -9.73
CA GLU A 181 -5.34 12.74 -9.15
C GLU A 181 -6.62 11.99 -9.55
N GLY A 182 -6.51 10.63 -9.65
CA GLY A 182 -7.63 9.76 -10.02
C GLY A 182 -8.02 9.82 -11.50
N LYS A 183 -7.18 10.35 -12.37
CA LYS A 183 -7.41 10.40 -13.82
C LYS A 183 -6.29 9.67 -14.54
N PRO A 184 -6.60 8.90 -15.60
CA PRO A 184 -5.57 8.25 -16.41
C PRO A 184 -4.52 9.27 -16.89
N LEU A 185 -3.26 8.89 -16.78
CA LEU A 185 -2.14 9.69 -17.25
C LEU A 185 -1.80 9.28 -18.68
N ASP A 186 -2.45 9.91 -19.65
CA ASP A 186 -2.23 9.63 -21.08
C ASP A 186 -1.04 10.41 -21.65
N VAL A 187 -0.74 11.57 -21.05
CA VAL A 187 0.37 12.45 -21.47
C VAL A 187 1.12 12.95 -20.24
N LEU A 188 2.42 12.79 -20.24
CA LEU A 188 3.29 13.25 -19.16
C LEU A 188 4.14 14.45 -19.60
N GLY A 189 4.01 15.54 -18.83
CA GLY A 189 4.81 16.75 -18.94
C GLY A 189 4.49 17.64 -20.15
N GLY A 190 5.09 18.83 -20.17
CA GLY A 190 4.87 19.83 -21.21
C GLY A 190 5.43 19.48 -22.59
N GLU A 191 6.32 18.50 -22.66
CA GLU A 191 6.90 17.97 -23.91
C GLU A 191 6.00 16.89 -24.55
N GLY A 192 4.92 16.49 -23.86
CA GLY A 192 3.91 15.60 -24.42
C GLY A 192 4.37 14.15 -24.56
N LEU A 193 5.01 13.57 -23.55
CA LEU A 193 5.31 12.14 -23.54
C LEU A 193 3.98 11.35 -23.47
N GLU A 194 3.57 10.76 -24.60
CA GLU A 194 2.37 9.92 -24.66
C GLU A 194 2.61 8.57 -23.98
N LEU A 195 1.65 8.16 -23.15
CA LEU A 195 1.68 6.91 -22.41
C LEU A 195 0.49 6.05 -22.81
N GLU A 196 0.72 5.11 -23.71
CA GLU A 196 -0.30 4.10 -24.03
C GLU A 196 -0.50 3.16 -22.83
N GLN A 197 -1.70 3.18 -22.28
CA GLN A 197 -2.06 2.33 -21.16
C GLN A 197 -2.93 1.13 -21.60
N PRO A 198 -2.82 -0.03 -20.94
CA PRO A 198 -1.95 -0.32 -19.79
C PRO A 198 -0.46 -0.44 -20.15
N LEU A 199 0.38 0.07 -19.27
CA LEU A 199 1.82 -0.06 -19.40
C LEU A 199 2.27 -1.49 -19.03
N THR A 200 3.27 -2.00 -19.73
CA THR A 200 3.98 -3.23 -19.38
C THR A 200 5.48 -3.02 -19.50
N ARG A 201 6.29 -3.82 -18.80
CA ARG A 201 7.75 -3.75 -18.96
C ARG A 201 8.17 -4.00 -20.42
N LYS A 202 7.40 -4.83 -21.17
CA LYS A 202 7.67 -5.09 -22.57
C LYS A 202 7.40 -3.85 -23.43
N SER A 203 6.18 -3.30 -23.38
CA SER A 203 5.82 -2.10 -24.16
C SER A 203 6.71 -0.93 -23.83
N PHE A 204 7.09 -0.78 -22.54
CA PHE A 204 8.01 0.29 -22.13
C PHE A 204 9.38 0.15 -22.81
N LYS A 205 9.98 -1.05 -22.83
CA LYS A 205 11.28 -1.29 -23.49
C LYS A 205 11.23 -1.13 -25.01
N GLU A 206 10.08 -1.40 -25.63
CA GLU A 206 9.91 -1.27 -27.10
C GLU A 206 9.73 0.19 -27.52
N ASN A 207 9.09 1.03 -26.68
CA ASN A 207 8.70 2.38 -27.03
C ASN A 207 9.64 3.45 -26.45
N PHE A 208 10.40 3.12 -25.38
CA PHE A 208 11.23 4.11 -24.68
C PHE A 208 12.65 3.60 -24.48
N THR A 209 13.61 4.52 -24.69
CA THR A 209 15.03 4.32 -24.39
C THR A 209 15.40 5.24 -23.24
N LEU A 210 16.05 4.71 -22.20
CA LEU A 210 16.55 5.47 -21.05
C LEU A 210 18.01 5.86 -21.21
#